data_f9dd4f41ae111c1e49bc598d7ab08223
#
_entry.id   f9dd4f41ae111c1e49bc598d7ab08223
#
_cell.length_a   1.000
_cell.length_b   1.000
_cell.length_c   1.000
_cell.angle_alpha   90.00
_cell.angle_beta   90.00
_cell.angle_gamma   90.00
#
_symmetry.space_group_name_H-M   'P 1'
#
loop_
_entity.id
_entity.type
_entity.pdbx_description
1 polymer ?
#
loop_
_entity_poly.entity_id
_entity_poly.type
_entity_poly.pdbx_seq_one_letter_code
_entity_poly.pdbx_strand_id
1 'polypeptide(L)'
;MHPVENKILNYLLDKYENSKLSRGENQRAIHIAFPFNKKTMPKYFDESSLEIETIHAAAEQMEREGLVAIAWKNQKPGYIIEKLVLCENRVEEAYERLGRKPKREAEARTKQILEQFYQKTQGEITRSFLSRMITRLESEQSVKEYLDIMDHRKTEQLIDTLDKVEQNRKECYIREFSIEHFHDSKVFETLIPKICKIFREENEELTGFENEEILAEYQIYKTPGYVYMKGNVQIYSAGKQAADISAFPEGIAVAVGSEEDVPDICPDQTIDKVFTIENLTSFYRFKQEHSLVIYLGGYHNRSRRNLLMQIYQKLPDAQYYHFGDLDAGGFYILEHLKRKTGIPFQMFQMDIETLKKYEDYAKPLTENDKKRLMQLEKMELPDEERKLITYMLQKGIKLEQECISESQ
;
A
#
# COMPACT_ATOMS: atom_id res chain seq x y z
N MET A 1 31.27 -23.99 10.95
CA MET A 1 30.23 -25.00 10.56
C MET A 1 30.37 -25.32 9.07
N HIS A 2 30.36 -26.62 8.74
CA HIS A 2 30.49 -27.05 7.34
C HIS A 2 29.22 -26.75 6.54
N PRO A 3 29.29 -26.39 5.25
CA PRO A 3 28.11 -26.08 4.42
C PRO A 3 27.04 -27.17 4.38
N VAL A 4 27.48 -28.46 4.45
CA VAL A 4 26.59 -29.64 4.52
C VAL A 4 25.80 -29.68 5.83
N GLU A 5 26.43 -29.43 6.97
CA GLU A 5 25.76 -29.35 8.29
C GLU A 5 24.72 -28.24 8.30
N ASN A 6 25.12 -27.05 7.80
CA ASN A 6 24.21 -25.90 7.72
C ASN A 6 22.95 -26.24 6.92
N LYS A 7 23.10 -26.85 5.75
CA LYS A 7 21.98 -27.26 4.88
C LYS A 7 21.06 -28.26 5.57
N ILE A 8 21.63 -29.28 6.21
CA ILE A 8 20.86 -30.35 6.85
C ILE A 8 20.12 -29.83 8.08
N LEU A 9 20.80 -29.10 8.98
CA LEU A 9 20.18 -28.57 10.19
C LEU A 9 19.09 -27.56 9.89
N ASN A 10 19.28 -26.64 8.91
CA ASN A 10 18.24 -25.72 8.50
C ASN A 10 16.99 -26.47 7.99
N TYR A 11 17.17 -27.46 7.13
CA TYR A 11 16.05 -28.25 6.62
C TYR A 11 15.30 -28.98 7.74
N LEU A 12 16.03 -29.55 8.70
CA LEU A 12 15.45 -30.27 9.85
C LEU A 12 14.67 -29.30 10.75
N LEU A 13 15.24 -28.13 11.06
CA LEU A 13 14.57 -27.12 11.88
C LEU A 13 13.37 -26.51 11.18
N ASP A 14 13.44 -26.25 9.87
CA ASP A 14 12.28 -25.77 9.10
C ASP A 14 11.12 -26.77 9.15
N LYS A 15 11.42 -28.06 9.02
CA LYS A 15 10.41 -29.12 9.17
C LYS A 15 9.88 -29.24 10.60
N TYR A 16 10.76 -29.11 11.58
CA TYR A 16 10.37 -29.12 12.99
C TYR A 16 9.40 -28.00 13.32
N GLU A 17 9.72 -26.76 12.94
CA GLU A 17 8.90 -25.58 13.16
C GLU A 17 7.50 -25.68 12.54
N ASN A 18 7.37 -26.37 11.40
CA ASN A 18 6.10 -26.58 10.71
C ASN A 18 5.36 -27.86 11.14
N SER A 19 5.90 -28.60 12.13
CA SER A 19 5.31 -29.84 12.60
C SER A 19 4.49 -29.66 13.88
N LYS A 20 3.57 -30.60 14.14
CA LYS A 20 2.85 -30.67 15.41
C LYS A 20 3.78 -30.99 16.60
N LEU A 21 4.95 -31.55 16.32
CA LEU A 21 5.95 -31.86 17.35
C LEU A 21 6.48 -30.59 18.05
N SER A 22 6.75 -29.53 17.25
CA SER A 22 7.17 -28.24 17.82
C SER A 22 6.12 -27.59 18.71
N ARG A 23 4.87 -28.05 18.63
CA ARG A 23 3.71 -27.54 19.37
C ARG A 23 3.38 -28.35 20.60
N GLY A 24 4.01 -29.55 20.77
CA GLY A 24 3.63 -30.49 21.82
C GLY A 24 2.26 -31.14 21.64
N GLU A 25 1.68 -31.03 20.43
CA GLU A 25 0.32 -31.49 20.10
C GLU A 25 0.30 -32.88 19.43
N ASN A 26 1.42 -33.57 19.37
CA ASN A 26 1.54 -34.82 18.67
C ASN A 26 0.94 -35.99 19.48
N GLN A 27 -0.06 -36.65 18.90
CA GLN A 27 -0.65 -37.87 19.42
C GLN A 27 0.13 -39.14 18.98
N ARG A 28 1.07 -39.04 18.06
CA ARG A 28 1.91 -40.10 17.51
C ARG A 28 3.36 -39.65 17.43
N ALA A 29 4.31 -40.58 17.55
CA ALA A 29 5.73 -40.28 17.34
C ALA A 29 5.95 -39.74 15.91
N ILE A 30 6.33 -38.47 15.81
CA ILE A 30 6.67 -37.80 14.54
C ILE A 30 8.20 -37.68 14.51
N HIS A 31 8.82 -38.28 13.50
CA HIS A 31 10.27 -38.16 13.30
C HIS A 31 10.57 -37.12 12.22
N ILE A 32 11.24 -36.05 12.61
CA ILE A 32 11.71 -35.01 11.67
C ILE A 32 12.98 -35.54 11.01
N ALA A 33 12.94 -35.73 9.70
CA ALA A 33 14.05 -36.32 8.98
C ALA A 33 14.43 -35.55 7.70
N PHE A 34 15.72 -35.52 7.44
CA PHE A 34 16.34 -35.10 6.20
C PHE A 34 16.57 -36.32 5.31
N PRO A 35 15.83 -36.51 4.21
CA PRO A 35 16.01 -37.67 3.33
C PRO A 35 17.24 -37.47 2.42
N PHE A 36 18.05 -38.49 2.23
CA PHE A 36 19.13 -38.51 1.27
C PHE A 36 18.62 -39.05 -0.07
N ASN A 37 18.53 -38.18 -1.06
CA ASN A 37 18.14 -38.53 -2.43
C ASN A 37 18.77 -37.54 -3.43
N LYS A 38 18.63 -37.82 -4.73
CA LYS A 38 19.19 -36.96 -5.80
C LYS A 38 18.69 -35.51 -5.78
N LYS A 39 17.53 -35.23 -5.17
CA LYS A 39 16.98 -33.88 -5.03
C LYS A 39 17.55 -33.12 -3.83
N THR A 40 17.67 -33.78 -2.69
CA THR A 40 18.14 -33.13 -1.44
C THR A 40 19.66 -33.06 -1.36
N MET A 41 20.37 -34.11 -1.87
CA MET A 41 21.82 -34.23 -1.80
C MET A 41 22.37 -34.78 -3.14
N PRO A 42 22.29 -34.03 -4.26
CA PRO A 42 22.66 -34.52 -5.59
C PRO A 42 24.11 -35.00 -5.64
N LYS A 43 25.04 -34.29 -5.03
CA LYS A 43 26.47 -34.64 -5.02
C LYS A 43 26.79 -35.93 -4.26
N TYR A 44 25.93 -36.36 -3.36
CA TYR A 44 26.05 -37.62 -2.65
C TYR A 44 25.78 -38.84 -3.54
N PHE A 45 24.99 -38.66 -4.61
CA PHE A 45 24.62 -39.71 -5.56
C PHE A 45 25.33 -39.56 -6.92
N ASP A 46 26.33 -38.70 -6.98
CA ASP A 46 27.18 -38.50 -8.17
C ASP A 46 28.49 -39.30 -7.96
N GLU A 47 28.68 -40.37 -8.73
CA GLU A 47 29.83 -41.26 -8.64
C GLU A 47 31.16 -40.53 -8.95
N SER A 48 31.12 -39.39 -9.62
CA SER A 48 32.28 -38.53 -9.86
C SER A 48 32.61 -37.56 -8.73
N SER A 49 31.74 -37.46 -7.74
CA SER A 49 31.86 -36.49 -6.64
C SER A 49 32.83 -36.94 -5.56
N LEU A 50 33.84 -36.14 -5.25
CA LEU A 50 34.74 -36.32 -4.14
C LEU A 50 34.14 -35.91 -2.77
N GLU A 51 32.85 -35.47 -2.73
CA GLU A 51 32.21 -34.93 -1.54
C GLU A 51 31.55 -36.00 -0.64
N ILE A 52 31.47 -37.26 -1.08
CA ILE A 52 30.81 -38.36 -0.31
C ILE A 52 31.41 -38.49 1.06
N GLU A 53 32.75 -38.60 1.17
CA GLU A 53 33.46 -38.73 2.42
C GLU A 53 33.24 -37.51 3.35
N THR A 54 33.23 -36.31 2.76
CA THR A 54 32.98 -35.08 3.52
C THR A 54 31.54 -35.02 4.06
N ILE A 55 30.57 -35.52 3.27
CA ILE A 55 29.16 -35.59 3.68
C ILE A 55 29.01 -36.65 4.80
N HIS A 56 29.64 -37.80 4.68
CA HIS A 56 29.66 -38.81 5.76
C HIS A 56 30.27 -38.26 7.04
N ALA A 57 31.46 -37.65 6.96
CA ALA A 57 32.13 -37.07 8.11
C ALA A 57 31.27 -36.02 8.82
N ALA A 58 30.57 -35.15 8.04
CA ALA A 58 29.66 -34.16 8.60
C ALA A 58 28.43 -34.81 9.30
N ALA A 59 27.85 -35.86 8.70
CA ALA A 59 26.71 -36.57 9.28
C ALA A 59 27.11 -37.30 10.58
N GLU A 60 28.24 -37.99 10.56
CA GLU A 60 28.80 -38.70 11.75
C GLU A 60 29.19 -37.71 12.86
N GLN A 61 29.69 -36.53 12.51
CA GLN A 61 30.00 -35.50 13.50
C GLN A 61 28.72 -35.03 14.20
N MET A 62 27.64 -34.73 13.43
CA MET A 62 26.35 -34.35 14.01
C MET A 62 25.72 -35.46 14.85
N GLU A 63 25.94 -36.75 14.50
CA GLU A 63 25.49 -37.88 15.28
C GLU A 63 26.29 -38.02 16.59
N ARG A 64 27.63 -37.88 16.54
CA ARG A 64 28.49 -37.87 17.77
C ARG A 64 28.10 -36.74 18.73
N GLU A 65 27.69 -35.60 18.21
CA GLU A 65 27.20 -34.47 18.99
C GLU A 65 25.75 -34.67 19.47
N GLY A 66 25.10 -35.76 19.06
CA GLY A 66 23.74 -36.11 19.44
C GLY A 66 22.64 -35.24 18.78
N LEU A 67 22.95 -34.44 17.75
CA LEU A 67 22.01 -33.58 17.07
C LEU A 67 21.08 -34.38 16.14
N VAL A 68 21.60 -35.45 15.54
CA VAL A 68 20.86 -36.31 14.61
C VAL A 68 21.17 -37.77 14.86
N ALA A 69 20.31 -38.66 14.41
CA ALA A 69 20.57 -40.11 14.31
C ALA A 69 20.65 -40.49 12.83
N ILE A 70 21.65 -41.28 12.43
CA ILE A 70 21.82 -41.74 11.06
C ILE A 70 21.02 -43.02 10.82
N ALA A 71 20.12 -42.98 9.86
CA ALA A 71 19.48 -44.18 9.32
C ALA A 71 20.21 -44.62 8.04
N TRP A 72 20.85 -45.81 8.16
CA TRP A 72 21.60 -46.39 7.05
C TRP A 72 20.74 -47.26 6.16
N LYS A 73 20.96 -47.20 4.85
CA LYS A 73 20.23 -48.00 3.87
C LYS A 73 20.53 -49.50 4.15
N ASN A 74 19.48 -50.29 4.17
CA ASN A 74 19.53 -51.74 4.47
C ASN A 74 20.18 -52.04 5.83
N GLN A 75 20.14 -51.10 6.77
CA GLN A 75 20.74 -51.26 8.14
C GLN A 75 22.25 -51.58 8.10
N LYS A 76 22.99 -51.10 7.09
CA LYS A 76 24.45 -51.31 6.95
C LYS A 76 25.19 -50.02 7.30
N PRO A 77 25.72 -49.87 8.54
CA PRO A 77 26.50 -48.71 8.93
C PRO A 77 27.70 -48.44 8.03
N GLY A 78 27.99 -47.16 7.74
CA GLY A 78 29.12 -46.74 6.93
C GLY A 78 28.93 -46.91 5.42
N TYR A 79 27.75 -47.41 4.94
CA TYR A 79 27.54 -47.67 3.50
C TYR A 79 26.82 -46.47 2.82
N ILE A 80 25.52 -46.43 2.84
CA ILE A 80 24.73 -45.33 2.27
C ILE A 80 23.81 -44.78 3.33
N ILE A 81 23.81 -43.46 3.50
CA ILE A 81 22.86 -42.76 4.35
C ILE A 81 21.49 -42.70 3.63
N GLU A 82 20.45 -43.21 4.31
CA GLU A 82 19.07 -43.12 3.82
C GLU A 82 18.42 -41.82 4.27
N LYS A 83 18.59 -41.46 5.55
CA LYS A 83 18.10 -40.23 6.14
C LYS A 83 18.82 -39.90 7.43
N LEU A 84 18.78 -38.62 7.82
CA LEU A 84 19.15 -38.15 9.15
C LEU A 84 17.91 -37.73 9.91
N VAL A 85 17.75 -38.22 11.13
CA VAL A 85 16.59 -37.93 11.99
C VAL A 85 17.04 -36.98 13.08
N LEU A 86 16.32 -35.88 13.26
CA LEU A 86 16.58 -34.88 14.29
C LEU A 86 16.33 -35.50 15.69
N CYS A 87 17.26 -35.31 16.60
CA CYS A 87 17.11 -35.74 18.00
C CYS A 87 16.27 -34.67 18.73
N GLU A 88 15.06 -35.04 19.15
CA GLU A 88 14.07 -34.08 19.72
C GLU A 88 14.58 -33.44 21.03
N ASN A 89 15.34 -34.14 21.82
CA ASN A 89 15.93 -33.63 23.06
C ASN A 89 17.14 -32.71 22.86
N ARG A 90 17.56 -32.48 21.62
CA ARG A 90 18.73 -31.66 21.25
C ARG A 90 18.39 -30.57 20.22
N VAL A 91 17.11 -30.23 20.11
CA VAL A 91 16.66 -29.23 19.18
C VAL A 91 17.21 -27.84 19.51
N GLU A 92 17.33 -27.50 20.79
CA GLU A 92 17.88 -26.20 21.23
C GLU A 92 19.33 -26.05 20.80
N GLU A 93 20.16 -27.10 20.96
CA GLU A 93 21.55 -27.10 20.54
C GLU A 93 21.67 -27.00 18.98
N ALA A 94 20.73 -27.58 18.25
CA ALA A 94 20.68 -27.42 16.80
C ALA A 94 20.40 -25.96 16.40
N TYR A 95 19.54 -25.24 17.14
CA TYR A 95 19.33 -23.80 16.95
C TYR A 95 20.59 -23.00 17.28
N GLU A 96 21.21 -23.26 18.42
CA GLU A 96 22.46 -22.59 18.84
C GLU A 96 23.58 -22.82 17.83
N ARG A 97 23.74 -24.05 17.32
CA ARG A 97 24.73 -24.42 16.30
C ARG A 97 24.61 -23.61 15.02
N LEU A 98 23.37 -23.29 14.62
CA LEU A 98 23.07 -22.45 13.47
C LEU A 98 23.12 -20.96 13.77
N GLY A 99 23.15 -20.56 15.05
CA GLY A 99 22.90 -19.16 15.45
C GLY A 99 21.48 -18.68 15.08
N ARG A 100 20.53 -19.63 14.98
CA ARG A 100 19.14 -19.37 14.60
C ARG A 100 18.27 -19.33 15.86
N LYS A 101 17.31 -18.40 15.90
CA LYS A 101 16.31 -18.36 16.97
C LYS A 101 15.10 -19.22 16.63
N PRO A 102 14.52 -19.91 17.63
CA PRO A 102 13.27 -20.66 17.44
C PRO A 102 12.15 -19.73 16.96
N LYS A 103 11.41 -20.15 15.94
CA LYS A 103 10.32 -19.38 15.35
C LYS A 103 9.29 -18.95 16.41
N ARG A 104 8.92 -19.82 17.34
CA ARG A 104 7.97 -19.51 18.42
C ARG A 104 8.46 -18.42 19.36
N GLU A 105 9.73 -18.42 19.70
CA GLU A 105 10.33 -17.35 20.51
C GLU A 105 10.29 -16.02 19.76
N ALA A 106 10.62 -16.04 18.47
CA ALA A 106 10.54 -14.87 17.62
C ALA A 106 9.11 -14.35 17.48
N GLU A 107 8.12 -15.24 17.30
CA GLU A 107 6.69 -14.89 17.25
C GLU A 107 6.19 -14.33 18.59
N ALA A 108 6.55 -14.95 19.72
CA ALA A 108 6.19 -14.47 21.06
C ALA A 108 6.79 -13.08 21.33
N ARG A 109 8.05 -12.88 20.96
CA ARG A 109 8.70 -11.57 21.09
C ARG A 109 8.07 -10.52 20.19
N THR A 110 7.76 -10.88 18.93
CA THR A 110 7.04 -10.00 18.02
C THR A 110 5.68 -9.61 18.62
N LYS A 111 4.91 -10.57 19.14
CA LYS A 111 3.63 -10.29 19.78
C LYS A 111 3.77 -9.29 20.95
N GLN A 112 4.77 -9.47 21.83
CA GLN A 112 5.05 -8.50 22.90
C GLN A 112 5.29 -7.07 22.36
N ILE A 113 6.05 -6.95 21.28
CA ILE A 113 6.30 -5.65 20.62
C ILE A 113 4.98 -5.05 20.14
N LEU A 114 4.17 -5.82 19.42
CA LEU A 114 2.86 -5.37 18.92
C LEU A 114 1.94 -4.89 20.05
N GLU A 115 1.85 -5.66 21.15
CA GLU A 115 1.05 -5.32 22.33
C GLU A 115 1.54 -4.02 23.01
N GLN A 116 2.86 -3.81 23.11
CA GLN A 116 3.45 -2.59 23.64
C GLN A 116 3.10 -1.36 22.80
N PHE A 117 3.17 -1.48 21.47
CA PHE A 117 2.78 -0.39 20.57
C PHE A 117 1.26 -0.17 20.60
N TYR A 118 0.46 -1.22 20.66
CA TYR A 118 -1.00 -1.13 20.75
C TYR A 118 -1.47 -0.30 21.97
N GLN A 119 -0.77 -0.41 23.09
CA GLN A 119 -1.09 0.36 24.30
C GLN A 119 -0.66 1.84 24.18
N LYS A 120 0.29 2.18 23.33
CA LYS A 120 0.88 3.52 23.22
C LYS A 120 0.26 4.34 22.10
N THR A 121 -0.10 3.70 20.98
CA THR A 121 -0.60 4.41 19.79
C THR A 121 -1.95 5.08 20.02
N GLN A 122 -2.10 6.28 19.46
CA GLN A 122 -3.35 7.03 19.39
C GLN A 122 -4.03 6.84 18.01
N GLY A 123 -3.31 6.32 17.00
CA GLY A 123 -3.80 6.14 15.64
C GLY A 123 -4.80 5.00 15.53
N GLU A 124 -5.94 5.23 14.88
CA GLU A 124 -6.98 4.21 14.68
C GLU A 124 -6.52 3.15 13.68
N ILE A 125 -5.89 3.57 12.59
CA ILE A 125 -5.35 2.67 11.54
C ILE A 125 -4.23 1.82 12.11
N THR A 126 -3.27 2.44 12.81
CA THR A 126 -2.18 1.73 13.46
C THR A 126 -2.71 0.73 14.48
N ARG A 127 -3.70 1.11 15.28
CA ARG A 127 -4.34 0.22 16.28
C ARG A 127 -5.06 -0.95 15.62
N SER A 128 -5.81 -0.72 14.55
CA SER A 128 -6.50 -1.75 13.78
C SER A 128 -5.50 -2.76 13.21
N PHE A 129 -4.44 -2.29 12.55
CA PHE A 129 -3.37 -3.12 12.03
C PHE A 129 -2.70 -3.98 13.11
N LEU A 130 -2.34 -3.37 14.25
CA LEU A 130 -1.72 -4.08 15.38
C LEU A 130 -2.64 -5.17 15.93
N SER A 131 -3.93 -4.88 16.13
CA SER A 131 -4.93 -5.86 16.56
C SER A 131 -5.02 -7.04 15.60
N ARG A 132 -5.08 -6.76 14.30
CA ARG A 132 -5.10 -7.79 13.25
C ARG A 132 -3.85 -8.66 13.28
N MET A 133 -2.66 -8.08 13.45
CA MET A 133 -1.40 -8.84 13.50
C MET A 133 -1.30 -9.68 14.78
N ILE A 134 -1.73 -9.17 15.93
CA ILE A 134 -1.80 -9.92 17.20
C ILE A 134 -2.73 -11.13 17.02
N THR A 135 -3.95 -10.93 16.52
CA THR A 135 -4.92 -12.00 16.26
C THR A 135 -4.37 -13.07 15.32
N ARG A 136 -3.64 -12.67 14.26
CA ARG A 136 -2.97 -13.62 13.34
C ARG A 136 -1.94 -14.47 14.06
N LEU A 137 -1.09 -13.86 14.90
CA LEU A 137 -0.09 -14.61 15.69
C LEU A 137 -0.76 -15.56 16.68
N GLU A 138 -1.82 -15.15 17.37
CA GLU A 138 -2.61 -15.99 18.28
C GLU A 138 -3.27 -17.18 17.59
N SER A 139 -3.69 -16.95 16.33
CA SER A 139 -4.29 -17.99 15.47
C SER A 139 -3.24 -18.77 14.66
N GLU A 140 -1.96 -18.63 14.97
CA GLU A 140 -0.83 -19.26 14.27
C GLU A 140 -0.79 -18.97 12.75
N GLN A 141 -1.37 -17.84 12.32
CA GLN A 141 -1.35 -17.39 10.94
C GLN A 141 -0.08 -16.58 10.64
N SER A 142 0.39 -16.68 9.41
CA SER A 142 1.59 -15.96 8.97
C SER A 142 1.40 -14.44 8.97
N VAL A 143 2.38 -13.72 9.51
CA VAL A 143 2.47 -12.25 9.46
C VAL A 143 3.59 -11.75 8.53
N LYS A 144 4.27 -12.67 7.80
CA LYS A 144 5.45 -12.39 6.95
C LYS A 144 5.20 -11.35 5.87
N GLU A 145 3.97 -11.16 5.45
CA GLU A 145 3.60 -10.15 4.44
C GLU A 145 3.92 -8.73 4.92
N TYR A 146 3.79 -8.49 6.22
CA TYR A 146 3.96 -7.18 6.84
C TYR A 146 5.19 -7.11 7.74
N LEU A 147 5.42 -8.13 8.55
CA LEU A 147 6.38 -8.12 9.64
C LEU A 147 7.49 -9.17 9.42
N ASP A 148 8.71 -8.79 9.74
CA ASP A 148 9.83 -9.72 9.82
C ASP A 148 10.00 -10.17 11.28
N ILE A 149 9.46 -11.35 11.60
CA ILE A 149 9.53 -11.89 12.98
C ILE A 149 10.95 -12.18 13.46
N MET A 150 11.93 -12.30 12.55
CA MET A 150 13.32 -12.51 12.88
C MET A 150 14.09 -11.20 13.05
N ASP A 151 13.60 -10.11 12.48
CA ASP A 151 14.19 -8.77 12.62
C ASP A 151 13.23 -7.84 13.37
N HIS A 152 13.28 -7.91 14.68
CA HIS A 152 12.42 -7.11 15.55
C HIS A 152 12.64 -5.61 15.37
N ARG A 153 13.87 -5.17 15.00
CA ARG A 153 14.16 -3.76 14.75
C ARG A 153 13.38 -3.23 13.54
N LYS A 154 13.31 -4.02 12.46
CA LYS A 154 12.50 -3.64 11.29
C LYS A 154 11.01 -3.61 11.60
N THR A 155 10.55 -4.55 12.43
CA THR A 155 9.17 -4.58 12.91
C THR A 155 8.84 -3.33 13.73
N GLU A 156 9.67 -3.00 14.73
CA GLU A 156 9.50 -1.79 15.54
C GLU A 156 9.55 -0.52 14.66
N GLN A 157 10.51 -0.44 13.74
CA GLN A 157 10.66 0.69 12.81
C GLN A 157 9.41 0.86 11.94
N LEU A 158 8.84 -0.22 11.39
CA LEU A 158 7.63 -0.13 10.57
C LEU A 158 6.45 0.39 11.38
N ILE A 159 6.22 -0.14 12.58
CA ILE A 159 5.09 0.25 13.43
C ILE A 159 5.23 1.70 13.90
N ASP A 160 6.41 2.08 14.36
CA ASP A 160 6.72 3.44 14.78
C ASP A 160 6.52 4.43 13.63
N THR A 161 6.93 4.06 12.41
CA THR A 161 6.73 4.89 11.23
C THR A 161 5.25 5.00 10.87
N LEU A 162 4.51 3.90 10.94
CA LEU A 162 3.07 3.89 10.66
C LEU A 162 2.32 4.88 11.59
N ASP A 163 2.61 4.81 12.89
CA ASP A 163 2.01 5.70 13.88
C ASP A 163 2.43 7.16 13.66
N LYS A 164 3.69 7.42 13.36
CA LYS A 164 4.19 8.77 13.05
C LYS A 164 3.55 9.38 11.81
N VAL A 165 3.34 8.60 10.77
CA VAL A 165 2.62 9.06 9.57
C VAL A 165 1.18 9.39 9.93
N GLU A 166 0.47 8.49 10.64
CA GLU A 166 -0.92 8.71 11.02
C GLU A 166 -1.11 9.92 11.95
N GLN A 167 -0.12 10.20 12.81
CA GLN A 167 -0.13 11.34 13.74
C GLN A 167 0.41 12.64 13.14
N ASN A 168 1.00 12.60 11.92
CA ASN A 168 1.56 13.81 11.33
C ASN A 168 0.46 14.84 11.05
N ARG A 169 0.67 16.07 11.51
CA ARG A 169 -0.22 17.22 11.30
C ARG A 169 0.51 18.40 10.65
N LYS A 170 1.82 18.29 10.54
CA LYS A 170 2.67 19.33 9.97
C LYS A 170 2.96 19.00 8.51
N GLU A 171 2.82 20.00 7.64
CA GLU A 171 3.25 19.87 6.25
C GLU A 171 4.75 19.65 6.18
N CYS A 172 5.16 18.62 5.45
CA CYS A 172 6.56 18.32 5.20
C CYS A 172 6.74 17.51 3.90
N TYR A 173 7.96 17.49 3.39
CA TYR A 173 8.30 16.63 2.26
C TYR A 173 8.77 15.26 2.74
N ILE A 174 8.60 14.24 1.87
CA ILE A 174 9.01 12.85 2.15
C ILE A 174 10.44 12.78 2.71
N ARG A 175 11.37 13.54 2.14
CA ARG A 175 12.77 13.57 2.60
C ARG A 175 12.95 14.28 3.92
N GLU A 176 12.20 15.32 4.18
CA GLU A 176 12.21 16.03 5.48
C GLU A 176 11.68 15.13 6.58
N PHE A 177 10.54 14.47 6.35
CA PHE A 177 10.00 13.46 7.25
C PHE A 177 11.01 12.34 7.53
N SER A 178 11.72 11.87 6.48
CA SER A 178 12.75 10.85 6.62
C SER A 178 13.93 11.33 7.47
N ILE A 179 14.41 12.54 7.25
CA ILE A 179 15.52 13.11 8.03
C ILE A 179 15.11 13.32 9.49
N GLU A 180 13.91 13.86 9.73
CA GLU A 180 13.41 14.14 11.08
C GLU A 180 13.32 12.87 11.94
N HIS A 181 12.85 11.75 11.34
CA HIS A 181 12.57 10.54 12.09
C HIS A 181 13.65 9.45 12.01
N PHE A 182 14.51 9.49 10.99
CA PHE A 182 15.53 8.44 10.76
C PHE A 182 16.94 8.97 10.62
N HIS A 183 17.14 10.30 10.59
CA HIS A 183 18.44 10.94 10.30
C HIS A 183 19.04 10.51 8.94
N ASP A 184 18.19 10.04 8.04
CA ASP A 184 18.53 9.62 6.68
C ASP A 184 17.38 9.97 5.72
N SER A 185 17.70 10.61 4.59
CA SER A 185 16.72 11.13 3.65
C SER A 185 15.98 10.06 2.82
N LYS A 186 16.41 8.79 2.89
CA LYS A 186 15.91 7.72 2.01
C LYS A 186 15.19 6.58 2.74
N VAL A 187 15.37 6.46 4.05
CA VAL A 187 14.79 5.34 4.82
C VAL A 187 13.28 5.28 4.68
N PHE A 188 12.60 6.42 4.83
CA PHE A 188 11.15 6.47 4.70
C PHE A 188 10.65 6.07 3.31
N GLU A 189 11.36 6.45 2.23
CA GLU A 189 11.00 6.07 0.86
C GLU A 189 10.88 4.54 0.71
N THR A 190 11.72 3.76 1.41
CA THR A 190 11.69 2.30 1.38
C THR A 190 10.49 1.69 2.11
N LEU A 191 9.91 2.42 3.06
CA LEU A 191 8.78 1.98 3.87
C LEU A 191 7.43 2.38 3.27
N ILE A 192 7.38 3.42 2.42
CA ILE A 192 6.15 3.97 1.83
C ILE A 192 5.23 2.89 1.22
N PRO A 193 5.71 1.96 0.35
CA PRO A 193 4.81 0.99 -0.27
C PRO A 193 4.09 0.11 0.74
N LYS A 194 4.79 -0.29 1.82
CA LYS A 194 4.23 -1.15 2.87
C LYS A 194 3.29 -0.36 3.77
N ILE A 195 3.65 0.85 4.16
CA ILE A 195 2.82 1.74 4.98
C ILE A 195 1.51 2.06 4.23
N CYS A 196 1.59 2.52 2.99
CA CYS A 196 0.40 2.85 2.21
C CYS A 196 -0.49 1.62 1.94
N LYS A 197 0.10 0.43 1.79
CA LYS A 197 -0.67 -0.81 1.72
C LYS A 197 -1.48 -1.04 3.00
N ILE A 198 -0.87 -0.88 4.16
CA ILE A 198 -1.55 -1.02 5.46
C ILE A 198 -2.67 0.02 5.57
N PHE A 199 -2.41 1.27 5.23
CA PHE A 199 -3.43 2.33 5.26
C PHE A 199 -4.65 1.99 4.39
N ARG A 200 -4.45 1.46 3.16
CA ARG A 200 -5.56 1.04 2.27
C ARG A 200 -6.37 -0.13 2.83
N GLU A 201 -5.72 -1.05 3.53
CA GLU A 201 -6.38 -2.24 4.07
C GLU A 201 -7.16 -1.95 5.36
N GLU A 202 -6.68 -1.00 6.16
CA GLU A 202 -7.30 -0.65 7.44
C GLU A 202 -8.27 0.53 7.32
N ASN A 203 -8.30 1.24 6.18
CA ASN A 203 -9.22 2.35 5.95
C ASN A 203 -9.83 2.27 4.54
N GLU A 204 -11.12 1.95 4.48
CA GLU A 204 -11.86 1.83 3.22
C GLU A 204 -11.88 3.14 2.40
N GLU A 205 -11.81 4.31 3.06
CA GLU A 205 -11.77 5.61 2.39
C GLU A 205 -10.52 5.79 1.52
N LEU A 206 -9.44 5.08 1.83
CA LEU A 206 -8.17 5.14 1.08
C LEU A 206 -8.06 4.05 -0.01
N THR A 207 -9.12 3.26 -0.19
CA THR A 207 -9.16 2.25 -1.24
C THR A 207 -9.08 2.91 -2.60
N GLY A 208 -8.04 2.58 -3.37
CA GLY A 208 -7.81 3.14 -4.71
C GLY A 208 -6.91 4.37 -4.75
N PHE A 209 -6.54 4.95 -3.61
CA PHE A 209 -5.55 6.03 -3.56
C PHE A 209 -4.16 5.52 -3.90
N GLU A 210 -3.40 6.31 -4.65
CA GLU A 210 -1.98 6.08 -4.87
C GLU A 210 -1.16 6.40 -3.59
N ASN A 211 0.07 5.93 -3.52
CA ASN A 211 0.90 6.13 -2.32
C ASN A 211 1.08 7.62 -1.99
N GLU A 212 1.29 8.46 -3.00
CA GLU A 212 1.48 9.89 -2.82
C GLU A 212 0.21 10.59 -2.33
N GLU A 213 -0.95 10.11 -2.74
CA GLU A 213 -2.26 10.62 -2.32
C GLU A 213 -2.53 10.26 -0.86
N ILE A 214 -2.23 9.03 -0.46
CA ILE A 214 -2.34 8.61 0.95
C ILE A 214 -1.45 9.47 1.84
N LEU A 215 -0.17 9.63 1.47
CA LEU A 215 0.75 10.46 2.26
C LEU A 215 0.29 11.92 2.34
N ALA A 216 -0.29 12.45 1.26
CA ALA A 216 -0.82 13.80 1.24
C ALA A 216 -2.01 14.02 2.19
N GLU A 217 -2.83 12.98 2.48
CA GLU A 217 -3.85 13.05 3.53
C GLU A 217 -3.25 13.30 4.93
N TYR A 218 -2.00 12.86 5.14
CA TYR A 218 -1.21 13.09 6.34
C TYR A 218 -0.20 14.23 6.18
N GLN A 219 -0.39 15.12 5.19
CA GLN A 219 0.43 16.30 4.92
C GLN A 219 1.91 15.99 4.62
N ILE A 220 2.20 14.81 4.09
CA ILE A 220 3.53 14.41 3.64
C ILE A 220 3.54 14.41 2.11
N TYR A 221 4.34 15.29 1.49
CA TYR A 221 4.35 15.52 0.05
C TYR A 221 5.66 15.11 -0.58
N LYS A 222 5.61 14.71 -1.85
CA LYS A 222 6.83 14.41 -2.63
C LYS A 222 7.49 15.68 -3.13
N THR A 223 6.68 16.62 -3.57
CA THR A 223 7.08 17.92 -4.12
C THR A 223 6.05 18.98 -3.73
N PRO A 224 6.39 20.26 -3.82
CA PRO A 224 5.41 21.34 -3.67
C PRO A 224 4.18 21.08 -4.55
N GLY A 225 2.99 21.26 -4.00
CA GLY A 225 1.75 21.15 -4.74
C GLY A 225 1.54 22.36 -5.65
N TYR A 226 1.29 22.11 -6.93
CA TYR A 226 0.82 23.13 -7.85
C TYR A 226 -0.63 22.84 -8.23
N VAL A 227 -1.43 23.92 -8.35
CA VAL A 227 -2.78 23.84 -8.90
C VAL A 227 -2.80 24.63 -10.19
N TYR A 228 -3.11 23.96 -11.28
CA TYR A 228 -3.31 24.61 -12.56
C TYR A 228 -4.74 25.16 -12.60
N MET A 229 -4.86 26.41 -13.02
CA MET A 229 -6.18 27.06 -13.16
C MET A 229 -6.20 28.02 -14.34
N LYS A 230 -7.37 28.20 -14.92
CA LYS A 230 -7.65 29.20 -15.98
C LYS A 230 -9.04 29.77 -15.83
N GLY A 231 -9.21 31.02 -16.24
CA GLY A 231 -10.44 31.78 -16.12
C GLY A 231 -10.17 33.23 -15.72
N ASN A 232 -11.24 33.99 -15.52
CA ASN A 232 -11.12 35.37 -15.11
C ASN A 232 -10.93 35.47 -13.58
N VAL A 233 -9.67 35.37 -13.14
CA VAL A 233 -9.31 35.29 -11.74
C VAL A 233 -8.11 36.18 -11.46
N GLN A 234 -8.14 36.90 -10.35
CA GLN A 234 -6.99 37.64 -9.83
C GLN A 234 -6.43 36.96 -8.58
N ILE A 235 -5.11 36.94 -8.47
CA ILE A 235 -4.38 36.38 -7.36
C ILE A 235 -3.73 37.50 -6.54
N TYR A 236 -3.95 37.50 -5.24
CA TYR A 236 -3.34 38.42 -4.31
C TYR A 236 -2.39 37.67 -3.36
N SER A 237 -1.28 38.29 -3.03
CA SER A 237 -0.34 37.83 -2.02
C SER A 237 0.04 39.02 -1.14
N ALA A 238 -0.05 38.85 0.18
CA ALA A 238 0.20 39.92 1.17
C ALA A 238 -0.56 41.24 0.84
N GLY A 239 -1.81 41.11 0.40
CA GLY A 239 -2.68 42.25 0.07
C GLY A 239 -2.32 42.99 -1.22
N LYS A 240 -1.40 42.46 -2.03
CA LYS A 240 -1.03 43.03 -3.35
C LYS A 240 -1.44 42.07 -4.45
N GLN A 241 -1.93 42.60 -5.57
CA GLN A 241 -2.18 41.79 -6.76
C GLN A 241 -0.86 41.23 -7.26
N ALA A 242 -0.77 39.88 -7.26
CA ALA A 242 0.38 39.12 -7.68
C ALA A 242 0.28 38.67 -9.14
N ALA A 243 -0.94 38.32 -9.60
CA ALA A 243 -1.21 37.91 -10.97
C ALA A 243 -2.65 38.15 -11.38
N ASP A 244 -2.86 38.29 -12.69
CA ASP A 244 -4.16 38.25 -13.36
C ASP A 244 -4.16 37.04 -14.30
N ILE A 245 -4.97 36.01 -13.98
CA ILE A 245 -4.99 34.76 -14.74
C ILE A 245 -5.68 34.92 -16.07
N SER A 246 -6.58 35.89 -16.23
CA SER A 246 -7.26 36.17 -17.49
C SER A 246 -6.32 36.47 -18.66
N ALA A 247 -5.11 36.96 -18.34
CA ALA A 247 -4.05 37.19 -19.32
C ALA A 247 -3.40 35.89 -19.87
N PHE A 248 -3.72 34.73 -19.28
CA PHE A 248 -3.15 33.42 -19.62
C PHE A 248 -4.26 32.44 -20.09
N PRO A 249 -4.63 32.43 -21.37
CA PRO A 249 -5.75 31.63 -21.88
C PRO A 249 -5.61 30.12 -21.62
N GLU A 250 -4.37 29.62 -21.63
CA GLU A 250 -4.06 28.22 -21.36
C GLU A 250 -3.92 27.93 -19.85
N GLY A 251 -4.03 28.97 -19.01
CA GLY A 251 -3.92 28.87 -17.56
C GLY A 251 -2.49 28.98 -17.01
N ILE A 252 -2.39 29.03 -15.70
CA ILE A 252 -1.11 29.02 -14.96
C ILE A 252 -1.14 27.98 -13.86
N ALA A 253 0.05 27.60 -13.39
CA ALA A 253 0.22 26.78 -12.18
C ALA A 253 0.56 27.68 -11.00
N VAL A 254 -0.23 27.62 -9.94
CA VAL A 254 -0.04 28.37 -8.71
C VAL A 254 0.42 27.40 -7.63
N ALA A 255 1.51 27.71 -6.94
CA ALA A 255 1.95 26.92 -5.80
C ALA A 255 0.92 27.10 -4.66
N VAL A 256 0.41 25.97 -4.16
CA VAL A 256 -0.45 25.91 -2.97
C VAL A 256 0.33 25.16 -1.90
N GLY A 257 0.90 25.92 -0.96
CA GLY A 257 1.63 25.40 0.19
C GLY A 257 0.72 25.18 1.40
N SER A 258 1.28 25.35 2.59
CA SER A 258 0.57 25.29 3.87
C SER A 258 -0.56 26.32 3.95
N GLU A 259 -1.44 26.16 4.96
CA GLU A 259 -2.59 27.05 5.18
C GLU A 259 -2.22 28.55 5.29
N GLU A 260 -0.99 28.84 5.72
CA GLU A 260 -0.49 30.21 5.89
C GLU A 260 -0.03 30.86 4.56
N ASP A 261 0.31 30.07 3.53
CA ASP A 261 0.89 30.51 2.27
C ASP A 261 -0.07 30.36 1.07
N VAL A 262 -1.33 30.01 1.29
CA VAL A 262 -2.32 29.93 0.18
C VAL A 262 -2.60 31.34 -0.34
N PRO A 263 -2.32 31.63 -1.61
CA PRO A 263 -2.62 32.93 -2.17
C PRO A 263 -4.11 33.20 -2.13
N ASP A 264 -4.50 34.45 -1.97
CA ASP A 264 -5.88 34.86 -2.00
C ASP A 264 -6.39 34.87 -3.45
N ILE A 265 -7.23 33.90 -3.78
CA ILE A 265 -7.82 33.72 -5.11
C ILE A 265 -9.12 34.54 -5.19
N CYS A 266 -9.16 35.52 -6.07
CA CYS A 266 -10.29 36.40 -6.28
C CYS A 266 -10.89 36.19 -7.68
N PRO A 267 -11.87 35.27 -7.82
CA PRO A 267 -12.58 35.10 -9.08
C PRO A 267 -13.47 36.31 -9.39
N ASP A 268 -13.59 36.60 -10.67
CA ASP A 268 -14.52 37.62 -11.13
C ASP A 268 -15.98 37.17 -10.93
N GLN A 269 -16.86 38.09 -10.60
CA GLN A 269 -18.28 37.81 -10.37
C GLN A 269 -19.07 37.43 -11.63
N THR A 270 -18.48 37.56 -12.83
CA THR A 270 -19.04 37.03 -14.06
C THR A 270 -18.91 35.53 -14.24
N ILE A 271 -18.13 34.87 -13.36
CA ILE A 271 -17.99 33.42 -13.35
C ILE A 271 -19.24 32.79 -12.73
N ASP A 272 -19.96 32.03 -13.53
CA ASP A 272 -21.18 31.32 -13.17
C ASP A 272 -20.96 29.79 -13.03
N LYS A 273 -19.80 29.27 -13.48
CA LYS A 273 -19.43 27.85 -13.44
C LYS A 273 -18.01 27.64 -12.97
N VAL A 274 -17.82 26.63 -12.13
CA VAL A 274 -16.52 26.18 -11.67
C VAL A 274 -16.35 24.71 -12.04
N PHE A 275 -15.30 24.39 -12.79
CA PHE A 275 -15.00 23.03 -13.21
C PHE A 275 -13.75 22.52 -12.54
N THR A 276 -13.82 21.32 -12.00
CA THR A 276 -12.64 20.53 -11.63
C THR A 276 -12.42 19.45 -12.67
N ILE A 277 -11.21 19.35 -13.21
CA ILE A 277 -10.84 18.39 -14.27
C ILE A 277 -9.75 17.47 -13.76
N GLU A 278 -9.94 16.17 -13.96
CA GLU A 278 -9.01 15.15 -13.46
C GLU A 278 -7.77 15.03 -14.34
N ASN A 279 -7.92 15.05 -15.65
CA ASN A 279 -6.84 14.86 -16.61
C ASN A 279 -6.24 16.16 -17.11
N LEU A 280 -4.91 16.25 -17.15
CA LEU A 280 -4.21 17.47 -17.58
C LEU A 280 -4.42 17.79 -19.06
N THR A 281 -4.49 16.78 -19.92
CA THR A 281 -4.75 17.00 -21.36
C THR A 281 -6.14 17.55 -21.59
N SER A 282 -7.11 17.00 -20.87
CA SER A 282 -8.49 17.50 -20.89
C SER A 282 -8.58 18.92 -20.33
N PHE A 283 -7.86 19.24 -19.26
CA PHE A 283 -7.78 20.60 -18.74
C PHE A 283 -7.31 21.61 -19.80
N TYR A 284 -6.25 21.32 -20.55
CA TYR A 284 -5.76 22.23 -21.59
C TYR A 284 -6.74 22.39 -22.75
N ARG A 285 -7.44 21.33 -23.14
CA ARG A 285 -8.42 21.35 -24.23
C ARG A 285 -9.76 21.99 -23.85
N PHE A 286 -10.10 21.93 -22.55
CA PHE A 286 -11.39 22.42 -22.06
C PHE A 286 -11.52 23.94 -22.25
N LYS A 287 -12.61 24.39 -22.86
CA LYS A 287 -12.92 25.80 -23.06
C LYS A 287 -14.40 26.02 -22.74
N GLN A 288 -14.67 26.85 -21.77
CA GLN A 288 -16.02 27.24 -21.38
C GLN A 288 -16.02 28.71 -20.99
N GLU A 289 -16.89 29.50 -21.58
CA GLU A 289 -17.05 30.90 -21.23
C GLU A 289 -17.61 31.07 -19.81
N HIS A 290 -17.33 32.18 -19.18
CA HIS A 290 -17.77 32.51 -17.81
C HIS A 290 -17.44 31.43 -16.76
N SER A 291 -16.33 30.76 -16.93
CA SER A 291 -15.93 29.68 -16.04
C SER A 291 -14.57 29.87 -15.40
N LEU A 292 -14.41 29.25 -14.23
CA LEU A 292 -13.14 28.95 -13.60
C LEU A 292 -12.86 27.44 -13.72
N VAL A 293 -11.76 27.10 -14.35
CA VAL A 293 -11.35 25.71 -14.58
C VAL A 293 -10.13 25.39 -13.75
N ILE A 294 -10.17 24.29 -12.99
CA ILE A 294 -9.13 23.87 -12.06
C ILE A 294 -8.74 22.43 -12.39
N TYR A 295 -7.45 22.20 -12.63
CA TYR A 295 -6.93 20.85 -12.77
C TYR A 295 -6.74 20.22 -11.38
N LEU A 296 -7.40 19.11 -11.16
CA LEU A 296 -7.38 18.40 -9.90
C LEU A 296 -6.26 17.36 -9.81
N GLY A 297 -5.97 16.65 -10.91
CA GLY A 297 -4.90 15.66 -11.00
C GLY A 297 -5.14 14.42 -10.16
N GLY A 298 -6.33 13.85 -10.23
CA GLY A 298 -6.74 12.69 -9.43
C GLY A 298 -7.23 13.08 -8.04
N TYR A 299 -6.92 12.26 -7.03
CA TYR A 299 -7.31 12.57 -5.64
C TYR A 299 -6.67 13.86 -5.16
N HIS A 300 -7.50 14.72 -4.58
CA HIS A 300 -7.12 16.05 -4.14
C HIS A 300 -6.63 16.06 -2.69
N ASN A 301 -5.47 16.66 -2.45
CA ASN A 301 -4.92 16.87 -1.13
C ASN A 301 -5.65 17.99 -0.35
N ARG A 302 -5.31 18.16 0.91
CA ARG A 302 -5.92 19.19 1.78
C ARG A 302 -5.75 20.61 1.22
N SER A 303 -4.59 20.96 0.68
CA SER A 303 -4.34 22.30 0.13
C SER A 303 -5.24 22.60 -1.07
N ARG A 304 -5.46 21.63 -1.97
CA ARG A 304 -6.41 21.77 -3.10
C ARG A 304 -7.84 21.90 -2.61
N ARG A 305 -8.24 21.13 -1.59
CA ARG A 305 -9.60 21.27 -0.99
C ARG A 305 -9.80 22.64 -0.34
N ASN A 306 -8.80 23.13 0.41
CA ASN A 306 -8.86 24.45 1.02
C ASN A 306 -9.01 25.55 -0.05
N LEU A 307 -8.26 25.45 -1.15
CA LEU A 307 -8.41 26.36 -2.30
C LEU A 307 -9.84 26.31 -2.87
N LEU A 308 -10.39 25.13 -3.10
CA LEU A 308 -11.76 24.99 -3.61
C LEU A 308 -12.80 25.56 -2.63
N MET A 309 -12.64 25.35 -1.33
CA MET A 309 -13.52 25.93 -0.32
C MET A 309 -13.41 27.46 -0.27
N GLN A 310 -12.20 28.02 -0.44
CA GLN A 310 -12.00 29.47 -0.54
C GLN A 310 -12.72 30.05 -1.78
N ILE A 311 -12.63 29.37 -2.92
CA ILE A 311 -13.35 29.75 -4.14
C ILE A 311 -14.86 29.65 -3.94
N TYR A 312 -15.34 28.59 -3.30
CA TYR A 312 -16.76 28.41 -3.03
C TYR A 312 -17.33 29.51 -2.12
N GLN A 313 -16.57 29.95 -1.11
CA GLN A 313 -16.97 31.07 -0.26
C GLN A 313 -17.15 32.39 -1.04
N LYS A 314 -16.39 32.57 -2.14
CA LYS A 314 -16.43 33.78 -2.98
C LYS A 314 -17.44 33.68 -4.12
N LEU A 315 -17.77 32.48 -4.58
CA LEU A 315 -18.73 32.19 -5.65
C LEU A 315 -19.79 31.17 -5.19
N PRO A 316 -20.55 31.43 -4.12
CA PRO A 316 -21.51 30.48 -3.58
C PRO A 316 -22.67 30.14 -4.51
N ASP A 317 -23.00 31.06 -5.44
CA ASP A 317 -24.11 30.91 -6.37
C ASP A 317 -23.69 30.31 -7.72
N ALA A 318 -22.38 30.07 -7.94
CA ALA A 318 -21.89 29.40 -9.14
C ALA A 318 -22.24 27.91 -9.13
N GLN A 319 -22.35 27.31 -10.31
CA GLN A 319 -22.53 25.90 -10.50
C GLN A 319 -21.17 25.20 -10.47
N TYR A 320 -21.06 24.12 -9.69
CA TYR A 320 -19.82 23.37 -9.52
C TYR A 320 -19.91 22.03 -10.23
N TYR A 321 -18.94 21.76 -11.10
CA TYR A 321 -18.88 20.56 -11.92
C TYR A 321 -17.56 19.83 -11.73
N HIS A 322 -17.63 18.51 -11.78
CA HIS A 322 -16.47 17.64 -11.87
C HIS A 322 -16.50 16.90 -13.20
N PHE A 323 -15.37 16.93 -13.91
CA PHE A 323 -15.13 16.18 -15.13
C PHE A 323 -13.97 15.21 -14.86
N GLY A 324 -14.25 13.93 -14.81
CA GLY A 324 -13.30 12.85 -14.54
C GLY A 324 -13.51 11.67 -15.48
N ASP A 325 -12.77 10.59 -15.20
CA ASP A 325 -12.94 9.32 -15.88
C ASP A 325 -14.30 8.70 -15.58
N LEU A 326 -14.93 8.05 -16.56
CA LEU A 326 -16.11 7.23 -16.36
C LEU A 326 -15.64 5.83 -15.91
N ASP A 327 -15.09 5.76 -14.69
CA ASP A 327 -14.66 4.53 -14.04
C ASP A 327 -14.88 4.62 -12.51
N ALA A 328 -14.55 3.53 -11.80
CA ALA A 328 -14.69 3.54 -10.34
C ALA A 328 -13.84 4.64 -9.67
N GLY A 329 -12.66 4.96 -10.23
CA GLY A 329 -11.76 6.00 -9.70
C GLY A 329 -12.39 7.38 -9.73
N GLY A 330 -12.89 7.80 -10.91
CA GLY A 330 -13.53 9.12 -11.10
C GLY A 330 -14.75 9.32 -10.18
N PHE A 331 -15.59 8.28 -9.96
CA PHE A 331 -16.70 8.38 -8.99
C PHE A 331 -16.21 8.51 -7.55
N TYR A 332 -15.19 7.75 -7.14
CA TYR A 332 -14.62 7.90 -5.79
C TYR A 332 -14.01 9.28 -5.58
N ILE A 333 -13.34 9.83 -6.59
CA ILE A 333 -12.78 11.19 -6.54
C ILE A 333 -13.91 12.22 -6.37
N LEU A 334 -14.97 12.13 -7.15
CA LEU A 334 -16.12 13.02 -7.06
C LEU A 334 -16.79 12.96 -5.68
N GLU A 335 -17.11 11.77 -5.19
CA GLU A 335 -17.77 11.58 -3.90
C GLU A 335 -16.89 12.02 -2.73
N HIS A 336 -15.58 11.73 -2.80
CA HIS A 336 -14.62 12.23 -1.83
C HIS A 336 -14.54 13.76 -1.83
N LEU A 337 -14.57 14.38 -3.03
CA LEU A 337 -14.58 15.83 -3.20
C LEU A 337 -15.82 16.45 -2.54
N LYS A 338 -17.02 15.97 -2.85
CA LYS A 338 -18.28 16.40 -2.23
C LYS A 338 -18.23 16.30 -0.71
N ARG A 339 -17.85 15.13 -0.19
CA ARG A 339 -17.83 14.85 1.24
C ARG A 339 -16.83 15.70 2.02
N LYS A 340 -15.62 15.90 1.47
CA LYS A 340 -14.54 16.63 2.16
C LYS A 340 -14.64 18.15 2.06
N THR A 341 -15.30 18.66 1.02
CA THR A 341 -15.44 20.13 0.82
C THR A 341 -16.82 20.65 1.19
N GLY A 342 -17.85 19.80 1.18
CA GLY A 342 -19.25 20.24 1.30
C GLY A 342 -19.78 20.98 0.06
N ILE A 343 -19.00 21.07 -1.03
CA ILE A 343 -19.40 21.75 -2.26
C ILE A 343 -20.29 20.81 -3.09
N PRO A 344 -21.46 21.28 -3.60
CA PRO A 344 -22.40 20.45 -4.34
C PRO A 344 -21.95 20.22 -5.80
N PHE A 345 -20.84 19.52 -5.97
CA PHE A 345 -20.35 19.17 -7.30
C PHE A 345 -21.34 18.27 -8.05
N GLN A 346 -21.53 18.58 -9.33
CA GLN A 346 -22.30 17.78 -10.28
C GLN A 346 -21.36 17.13 -11.29
N MET A 347 -21.77 16.01 -11.87
CA MET A 347 -21.06 15.37 -12.98
C MET A 347 -21.14 16.23 -14.24
N PHE A 348 -20.03 16.38 -14.97
CA PHE A 348 -19.98 16.99 -16.28
C PHE A 348 -19.49 15.98 -17.31
N GLN A 349 -20.31 15.68 -18.31
CA GLN A 349 -20.01 14.66 -19.33
C GLN A 349 -19.65 13.28 -18.75
N MET A 350 -20.07 13.02 -17.54
CA MET A 350 -19.96 11.71 -16.86
C MET A 350 -21.38 11.12 -16.78
N ASP A 351 -21.97 10.78 -17.92
CA ASP A 351 -23.34 10.27 -18.04
C ASP A 351 -23.45 9.13 -19.06
N ILE A 352 -24.63 8.50 -19.10
CA ILE A 352 -24.90 7.36 -20.00
C ILE A 352 -24.85 7.80 -21.47
N GLU A 353 -25.24 9.03 -21.80
CA GLU A 353 -25.24 9.52 -23.17
C GLU A 353 -23.81 9.69 -23.67
N THR A 354 -22.95 10.28 -22.86
CA THR A 354 -21.52 10.39 -23.14
C THR A 354 -20.88 9.00 -23.33
N LEU A 355 -21.15 8.04 -22.41
CA LEU A 355 -20.60 6.71 -22.53
C LEU A 355 -21.07 5.99 -23.81
N LYS A 356 -22.32 6.17 -24.21
CA LYS A 356 -22.85 5.66 -25.50
C LYS A 356 -22.22 6.32 -26.70
N LYS A 357 -22.07 7.66 -26.67
CA LYS A 357 -21.48 8.44 -27.77
C LYS A 357 -20.06 8.02 -28.08
N TYR A 358 -19.29 7.66 -27.05
CA TYR A 358 -17.89 7.27 -27.15
C TYR A 358 -17.67 5.77 -26.89
N GLU A 359 -18.68 4.91 -27.07
CA GLU A 359 -18.62 3.46 -26.78
C GLU A 359 -17.49 2.77 -27.56
N ASP A 360 -17.16 3.22 -28.76
CA ASP A 360 -16.07 2.70 -29.58
C ASP A 360 -14.66 2.85 -28.91
N TYR A 361 -14.51 3.78 -27.99
CA TYR A 361 -13.29 4.03 -27.23
C TYR A 361 -13.33 3.41 -25.83
N ALA A 362 -14.46 2.81 -25.46
CA ALA A 362 -14.62 2.24 -24.13
C ALA A 362 -13.74 1.02 -23.93
N LYS A 363 -13.18 0.90 -22.72
CA LYS A 363 -12.37 -0.23 -22.29
C LYS A 363 -13.20 -1.19 -21.42
N PRO A 364 -12.88 -2.50 -21.41
CA PRO A 364 -13.55 -3.44 -20.52
C PRO A 364 -13.22 -3.14 -19.05
N LEU A 365 -14.20 -3.31 -18.16
CA LEU A 365 -14.00 -3.25 -16.72
C LEU A 365 -13.09 -4.40 -16.26
N THR A 366 -12.09 -4.09 -15.44
CA THR A 366 -11.32 -5.11 -14.71
C THR A 366 -12.15 -5.69 -13.57
N GLU A 367 -11.74 -6.83 -13.02
CA GLU A 367 -12.39 -7.39 -11.83
C GLU A 367 -12.32 -6.46 -10.61
N ASN A 368 -11.27 -5.66 -10.53
CA ASN A 368 -11.14 -4.63 -9.49
C ASN A 368 -12.13 -3.48 -9.70
N ASP A 369 -12.27 -2.99 -10.95
CA ASP A 369 -13.27 -1.96 -11.29
C ASP A 369 -14.67 -2.42 -10.91
N LYS A 370 -15.05 -3.66 -11.27
CA LYS A 370 -16.37 -4.22 -10.94
C LYS A 370 -16.62 -4.25 -9.43
N LYS A 371 -15.64 -4.74 -8.66
CA LYS A 371 -15.74 -4.77 -7.18
C LYS A 371 -15.96 -3.38 -6.60
N ARG A 372 -15.20 -2.40 -7.06
CA ARG A 372 -15.28 -1.01 -6.60
C ARG A 372 -16.60 -0.35 -7.00
N LEU A 373 -17.08 -0.54 -8.23
CA LEU A 373 -18.39 -0.05 -8.66
C LEU A 373 -19.54 -0.68 -7.86
N MET A 374 -19.47 -2.00 -7.55
CA MET A 374 -20.43 -2.65 -6.69
C MET A 374 -20.42 -2.13 -5.23
N GLN A 375 -19.28 -1.65 -4.75
CA GLN A 375 -19.18 -0.99 -3.44
C GLN A 375 -19.85 0.40 -3.48
N LEU A 376 -19.58 1.19 -4.54
CA LEU A 376 -20.24 2.48 -4.75
C LEU A 376 -21.76 2.35 -4.84
N GLU A 377 -22.27 1.32 -5.51
CA GLU A 377 -23.71 1.06 -5.64
C GLU A 377 -24.42 0.89 -4.28
N LYS A 378 -23.68 0.50 -3.24
CA LYS A 378 -24.20 0.36 -1.86
C LYS A 378 -24.18 1.68 -1.06
N MET A 379 -23.51 2.70 -1.58
CA MET A 379 -23.47 4.02 -0.96
C MET A 379 -24.74 4.82 -1.26
N GLU A 380 -25.01 5.85 -0.47
CA GLU A 380 -26.05 6.83 -0.77
C GLU A 380 -25.55 7.77 -1.87
N LEU A 381 -25.85 7.43 -3.12
CA LEU A 381 -25.49 8.21 -4.30
C LEU A 381 -26.72 8.85 -4.93
N PRO A 382 -26.56 9.98 -5.62
CA PRO A 382 -27.59 10.55 -6.49
C PRO A 382 -28.10 9.53 -7.54
N ASP A 383 -29.36 9.64 -7.92
CA ASP A 383 -29.99 8.68 -8.85
C ASP A 383 -29.27 8.61 -10.22
N GLU A 384 -28.74 9.71 -10.71
CA GLU A 384 -28.02 9.78 -11.99
C GLU A 384 -26.71 8.97 -11.93
N GLU A 385 -25.93 9.16 -10.87
CA GLU A 385 -24.70 8.42 -10.63
C GLU A 385 -24.97 6.92 -10.49
N ARG A 386 -25.99 6.55 -9.73
CA ARG A 386 -26.38 5.14 -9.54
C ARG A 386 -26.80 4.51 -10.87
N LYS A 387 -27.59 5.19 -11.69
CA LYS A 387 -27.99 4.70 -13.01
C LYS A 387 -26.79 4.47 -13.92
N LEU A 388 -25.84 5.39 -13.92
CA LEU A 388 -24.63 5.25 -14.72
C LEU A 388 -23.77 4.07 -14.25
N ILE A 389 -23.54 3.93 -12.95
CA ILE A 389 -22.78 2.80 -12.36
C ILE A 389 -23.44 1.48 -12.74
N THR A 390 -24.77 1.35 -12.58
CA THR A 390 -25.51 0.16 -12.97
C THR A 390 -25.36 -0.13 -14.47
N TYR A 391 -25.44 0.88 -15.32
CA TYR A 391 -25.22 0.73 -16.77
C TYR A 391 -23.81 0.26 -17.11
N MET A 392 -22.79 0.82 -16.48
CA MET A 392 -21.39 0.42 -16.66
C MET A 392 -21.15 -1.05 -16.23
N LEU A 393 -21.72 -1.47 -15.11
CA LEU A 393 -21.66 -2.87 -14.64
C LEU A 393 -22.37 -3.83 -15.61
N GLN A 394 -23.53 -3.46 -16.13
CA GLN A 394 -24.29 -4.27 -17.10
C GLN A 394 -23.57 -4.43 -18.44
N LYS A 395 -22.96 -3.35 -18.93
CA LYS A 395 -22.20 -3.34 -20.19
C LYS A 395 -20.78 -3.88 -20.03
N GLY A 396 -20.22 -3.86 -18.81
CA GLY A 396 -18.85 -4.26 -18.53
C GLY A 396 -17.80 -3.30 -19.09
N ILE A 397 -18.12 -2.01 -19.23
CA ILE A 397 -17.25 -0.99 -19.89
C ILE A 397 -16.99 0.20 -18.99
N LYS A 398 -15.87 0.88 -19.28
CA LYS A 398 -15.46 2.18 -18.73
C LYS A 398 -14.88 3.06 -19.82
N LEU A 399 -14.78 4.37 -19.59
CA LEU A 399 -14.26 5.33 -20.56
C LEU A 399 -13.29 6.30 -19.89
N GLU A 400 -12.15 6.51 -20.52
CA GLU A 400 -11.17 7.51 -20.08
C GLU A 400 -11.59 8.90 -20.54
N GLN A 401 -11.40 9.89 -19.71
CA GLN A 401 -11.76 11.29 -19.94
C GLN A 401 -11.16 11.84 -21.25
N GLU A 402 -9.94 11.44 -21.61
CA GLU A 402 -9.25 11.89 -22.80
C GLU A 402 -9.95 11.50 -24.12
N CYS A 403 -10.77 10.46 -24.08
CA CYS A 403 -11.56 10.02 -25.22
C CYS A 403 -12.72 10.97 -25.52
N ILE A 404 -13.13 11.77 -24.53
CA ILE A 404 -14.24 12.69 -24.62
C ILE A 404 -13.71 13.99 -25.25
N SER A 405 -13.85 14.12 -26.57
CA SER A 405 -13.57 15.38 -27.25
C SER A 405 -14.78 16.29 -27.14
N GLU A 406 -14.58 17.53 -26.69
CA GLU A 406 -15.63 18.55 -26.85
C GLU A 406 -15.95 18.68 -28.32
N SER A 407 -17.17 18.32 -28.68
CA SER A 407 -17.75 18.76 -29.96
C SER A 407 -17.95 20.26 -29.84
N GLN A 408 -17.19 21.01 -30.62
CA GLN A 408 -17.37 22.44 -30.84
C GLN A 408 -18.81 22.78 -31.24
#